data_00c354372ff7fb1b235efab637e428f8
#
_entry.id   00c354372ff7fb1b235efab637e428f8
#
_cell.length_a   1.000
_cell.length_b   1.000
_cell.length_c   1.000
_cell.angle_alpha   90.00
_cell.angle_beta   90.00
_cell.angle_gamma   90.00
#
_symmetry.space_group_name_H-M   'P 1'
#
loop_
_entity.id
_entity.type
_entity.pdbx_description
1 polymer ?
#
loop_
_entity_poly.entity_id
_entity_poly.type
_entity_poly.pdbx_seq_one_letter_code
_entity_poly.pdbx_strand_id
1 'polypeptide(L)'
;MNRKKLLMMMEIAIFASIGLVLDQLSFKIVPQGGSISLVMLPIIFIALRWGLVAGLTTGLLVGVLQMMFGAYILHWAQGLLDYVVAFTAIGLAGVLRRPIQHTVKAHQLNKLSIYVLLATCIGGVLRFIAHVLAGVVFFKEYAGDQNVWLYAITYNATFMLPAIILTAIVTVLLVKASPKLIQANHH
;
A
#
# COMPACT_ATOMS: atom_id res chain seq x y z
N MET A 1 -28.04 9.61 3.64
CA MET A 1 -26.88 8.74 3.31
C MET A 1 -26.99 7.47 4.14
N ASN A 2 -26.77 6.28 3.56
CA ASN A 2 -26.86 5.01 4.30
C ASN A 2 -25.74 4.95 5.36
N ARG A 3 -26.07 4.57 6.61
CA ARG A 3 -25.15 4.47 7.76
C ARG A 3 -23.88 3.68 7.44
N LYS A 4 -24.01 2.59 6.67
CA LYS A 4 -22.86 1.76 6.23
C LYS A 4 -21.92 2.53 5.30
N LYS A 5 -22.46 3.32 4.36
CA LYS A 5 -21.65 4.14 3.45
C LYS A 5 -20.92 5.26 4.20
N LEU A 6 -21.60 5.87 5.19
CA LEU A 6 -20.97 6.87 6.05
C LEU A 6 -19.80 6.28 6.82
N LEU A 7 -19.99 5.12 7.47
CA LEU A 7 -18.92 4.43 8.21
C LEU A 7 -17.71 4.11 7.33
N MET A 8 -17.96 3.57 6.12
CA MET A 8 -16.90 3.29 5.15
C MET A 8 -16.10 4.55 4.81
N MET A 9 -16.77 5.67 4.55
CA MET A 9 -16.10 6.93 4.21
C MET A 9 -15.28 7.48 5.38
N MET A 10 -15.79 7.38 6.62
CA MET A 10 -15.06 7.77 7.82
C MET A 10 -13.81 6.90 8.03
N GLU A 11 -13.95 5.57 7.88
CA GLU A 11 -12.81 4.66 8.00
C GLU A 11 -11.75 4.93 6.91
N ILE A 12 -12.16 5.19 5.66
CA ILE A 12 -11.24 5.57 4.58
C ILE A 12 -10.43 6.82 4.98
N ALA A 13 -11.08 7.87 5.48
CA ALA A 13 -10.42 9.11 5.87
C ALA A 13 -9.46 8.90 7.05
N ILE A 14 -9.88 8.18 8.09
CA ILE A 14 -9.05 7.87 9.26
C ILE A 14 -7.82 7.05 8.85
N PHE A 15 -8.01 5.98 8.07
CA PHE A 15 -6.91 5.11 7.66
C PHE A 15 -5.97 5.80 6.67
N ALA A 16 -6.46 6.72 5.84
CA ALA A 16 -5.58 7.54 5.01
C ALA A 16 -4.69 8.46 5.87
N SER A 17 -5.24 9.06 6.92
CA SER A 17 -4.47 9.87 7.88
C SER A 17 -3.45 9.02 8.65
N ILE A 18 -3.81 7.81 9.09
CA ILE A 18 -2.87 6.86 9.71
C ILE A 18 -1.75 6.51 8.72
N GLY A 19 -2.07 6.31 7.43
CA GLY A 19 -1.08 6.06 6.40
C GLY A 19 -0.03 7.18 6.29
N LEU A 20 -0.47 8.43 6.31
CA LEU A 20 0.43 9.58 6.32
C LEU A 20 1.33 9.59 7.57
N VAL A 21 0.78 9.35 8.76
CA VAL A 21 1.56 9.32 10.01
C VAL A 21 2.59 8.19 9.98
N LEU A 22 2.21 6.99 9.52
CA LEU A 22 3.13 5.85 9.41
C LEU A 22 4.25 6.09 8.40
N ASP A 23 4.01 6.90 7.38
CA ASP A 23 5.05 7.30 6.44
C ASP A 23 6.03 8.30 7.07
N GLN A 24 5.55 9.25 7.85
CA GLN A 24 6.43 10.18 8.59
C GLN A 24 7.31 9.46 9.63
N LEU A 25 6.87 8.33 10.16
CA LEU A 25 7.62 7.46 11.07
C LEU A 25 8.53 6.46 10.33
N SER A 26 8.83 6.70 9.06
CA SER A 26 9.60 5.79 8.23
C SER A 26 11.11 5.88 8.45
N PHE A 27 11.79 4.78 8.20
CA PHE A 27 13.26 4.74 8.12
C PHE A 27 13.71 5.10 6.70
N LYS A 28 14.26 6.31 6.54
CA LYS A 28 14.84 6.76 5.27
C LYS A 28 16.18 6.04 5.06
N ILE A 29 16.28 5.26 3.98
CA ILE A 29 17.47 4.44 3.69
C ILE A 29 18.27 5.01 2.52
N VAL A 30 17.58 5.64 1.57
CA VAL A 30 18.19 6.14 0.34
C VAL A 30 17.92 7.63 0.14
N PRO A 31 18.88 8.37 -0.48
CA PRO A 31 18.83 9.84 -0.52
C PRO A 31 17.62 10.43 -1.25
N GLN A 32 17.16 9.78 -2.32
CA GLN A 32 16.07 10.28 -3.18
C GLN A 32 14.66 9.90 -2.69
N GLY A 33 14.49 9.67 -1.38
CA GLY A 33 13.18 9.51 -0.76
C GLY A 33 12.71 8.08 -0.53
N GLY A 34 13.51 7.06 -0.85
CA GLY A 34 13.15 5.67 -0.55
C GLY A 34 13.19 5.38 0.96
N SER A 35 12.10 4.87 1.50
CA SER A 35 11.95 4.59 2.93
C SER A 35 11.24 3.27 3.20
N ILE A 36 11.60 2.64 4.33
CA ILE A 36 10.84 1.50 4.85
C ILE A 36 9.79 2.04 5.81
N SER A 37 8.52 1.85 5.49
CA SER A 37 7.38 2.29 6.30
C SER A 37 6.25 1.27 6.27
N LEU A 38 5.34 1.40 7.22
CA LEU A 38 4.09 0.63 7.25
C LEU A 38 2.93 1.33 6.53
N VAL A 39 3.22 2.31 5.66
CA VAL A 39 2.20 3.09 4.94
C VAL A 39 1.24 2.24 4.10
N MET A 40 1.67 1.08 3.63
CA MET A 40 0.80 0.15 2.89
C MET A 40 -0.25 -0.53 3.78
N LEU A 41 0.03 -0.69 5.08
CA LEU A 41 -0.84 -1.40 6.02
C LEU A 41 -2.27 -0.85 6.06
N PRO A 42 -2.52 0.46 6.30
CA PRO A 42 -3.87 1.01 6.34
C PRO A 42 -4.63 0.89 5.01
N ILE A 43 -3.94 1.02 3.88
CA ILE A 43 -4.56 0.87 2.55
C ILE A 43 -5.03 -0.56 2.34
N ILE A 44 -4.16 -1.54 2.61
CA ILE A 44 -4.47 -2.97 2.51
C ILE A 44 -5.61 -3.32 3.47
N PHE A 45 -5.56 -2.83 4.71
CA PHE A 45 -6.58 -3.10 5.71
C PHE A 45 -7.98 -2.67 5.23
N ILE A 46 -8.13 -1.46 4.73
CA ILE A 46 -9.39 -0.95 4.16
C ILE A 46 -9.80 -1.74 2.92
N ALA A 47 -8.86 -2.10 2.06
CA ALA A 47 -9.11 -2.93 0.88
C ALA A 47 -9.67 -4.31 1.24
N LEU A 48 -9.13 -4.96 2.28
CA LEU A 48 -9.63 -6.26 2.76
C LEU A 48 -10.99 -6.15 3.46
N ARG A 49 -11.24 -5.05 4.17
CA ARG A 49 -12.46 -4.81 4.92
C ARG A 49 -13.62 -4.37 4.02
N TRP A 50 -13.43 -3.36 3.19
CA TRP A 50 -14.48 -2.74 2.37
C TRP A 50 -14.42 -3.12 0.89
N GLY A 51 -13.28 -3.61 0.41
CA GLY A 51 -13.08 -4.07 -0.96
C GLY A 51 -12.32 -3.09 -1.84
N LEU A 52 -12.31 -3.41 -3.13
CA LEU A 52 -11.47 -2.77 -4.14
C LEU A 52 -11.62 -1.25 -4.18
N VAL A 53 -12.85 -0.75 -4.32
CA VAL A 53 -13.10 0.70 -4.47
C VAL A 53 -12.62 1.46 -3.24
N ALA A 54 -12.92 0.96 -2.03
CA ALA A 54 -12.47 1.60 -0.80
C ALA A 54 -10.94 1.58 -0.67
N GLY A 55 -10.30 0.46 -1.03
CA GLY A 55 -8.83 0.36 -1.06
C GLY A 55 -8.18 1.35 -2.03
N LEU A 56 -8.70 1.43 -3.26
CA LEU A 56 -8.21 2.38 -4.27
C LEU A 56 -8.39 3.83 -3.79
N THR A 57 -9.55 4.17 -3.21
CA THR A 57 -9.81 5.51 -2.67
C THR A 57 -8.87 5.84 -1.52
N THR A 58 -8.63 4.89 -0.59
CA THR A 58 -7.67 5.10 0.51
C THR A 58 -6.26 5.31 -0.02
N GLY A 59 -5.82 4.49 -0.99
CA GLY A 59 -4.52 4.64 -1.63
C GLY A 59 -4.36 5.98 -2.34
N LEU A 60 -5.38 6.41 -3.07
CA LEU A 60 -5.42 7.72 -3.72
C LEU A 60 -5.25 8.86 -2.71
N LEU A 61 -6.01 8.82 -1.61
CA LEU A 61 -5.93 9.84 -0.56
C LEU A 61 -4.54 9.86 0.10
N VAL A 62 -3.99 8.69 0.44
CA VAL A 62 -2.62 8.61 0.99
C VAL A 62 -1.61 9.18 0.01
N GLY A 63 -1.68 8.82 -1.28
CA GLY A 63 -0.77 9.34 -2.29
C GLY A 63 -0.83 10.86 -2.43
N VAL A 64 -2.04 11.44 -2.47
CA VAL A 64 -2.23 12.90 -2.51
C VAL A 64 -1.71 13.57 -1.24
N LEU A 65 -2.01 13.03 -0.07
CA LEU A 65 -1.51 13.56 1.20
C LEU A 65 0.02 13.54 1.25
N GLN A 66 0.66 12.48 0.77
CA GLN A 66 2.12 12.41 0.72
C GLN A 66 2.73 13.44 -0.22
N MET A 67 2.11 13.70 -1.38
CA MET A 67 2.55 14.79 -2.27
C MET A 67 2.52 16.16 -1.58
N MET A 68 1.60 16.37 -0.63
CA MET A 68 1.48 17.65 0.10
C MET A 68 2.46 17.77 1.29
N PHE A 69 2.87 16.65 1.90
CA PHE A 69 3.56 16.63 3.20
C PHE A 69 4.97 16.02 3.19
N GLY A 70 5.70 16.09 2.11
CA GLY A 70 7.11 15.69 2.13
C GLY A 70 7.61 14.87 0.95
N ALA A 71 6.90 14.93 -0.17
CA ALA A 71 7.31 14.25 -1.38
C ALA A 71 8.61 14.83 -1.96
N TYR A 72 9.48 13.95 -2.47
CA TYR A 72 10.59 14.33 -3.33
C TYR A 72 10.11 14.34 -4.78
N ILE A 73 9.91 15.53 -5.35
CA ILE A 73 9.33 15.70 -6.69
C ILE A 73 10.30 16.46 -7.57
N LEU A 74 10.83 15.80 -8.61
CA LEU A 74 11.65 16.40 -9.66
C LEU A 74 10.79 16.90 -10.83
N HIS A 75 9.69 16.20 -11.11
CA HIS A 75 8.80 16.48 -12.22
C HIS A 75 7.36 16.12 -11.84
N TRP A 76 6.36 16.89 -12.27
CA TRP A 76 4.96 16.65 -11.91
C TRP A 76 4.46 15.24 -12.26
N ALA A 77 4.87 14.71 -13.44
CA ALA A 77 4.47 13.37 -13.88
C ALA A 77 5.14 12.26 -13.04
N GLN A 78 6.38 12.48 -12.58
CA GLN A 78 7.03 11.58 -11.60
C GLN A 78 6.25 11.59 -10.28
N GLY A 79 5.88 12.76 -9.77
CA GLY A 79 5.08 12.87 -8.56
C GLY A 79 3.74 12.12 -8.67
N LEU A 80 3.04 12.23 -9.82
CA LEU A 80 1.81 11.47 -10.05
C LEU A 80 2.07 9.96 -10.05
N LEU A 81 3.14 9.50 -10.70
CA LEU A 81 3.44 8.05 -10.79
C LEU A 81 3.88 7.48 -9.44
N ASP A 82 4.81 8.15 -8.75
CA ASP A 82 5.39 7.69 -7.49
C ASP A 82 4.44 7.77 -6.29
N TYR A 83 3.52 8.73 -6.30
CA TYR A 83 2.60 8.92 -5.17
C TYR A 83 1.18 8.53 -5.55
N VAL A 84 0.56 9.16 -6.54
CA VAL A 84 -0.85 8.90 -6.84
C VAL A 84 -1.07 7.49 -7.39
N VAL A 85 -0.35 7.12 -8.44
CA VAL A 85 -0.53 5.80 -9.10
C VAL A 85 -0.03 4.68 -8.19
N ALA A 86 1.18 4.82 -7.63
CA ALA A 86 1.81 3.78 -6.81
C ALA A 86 0.98 3.45 -5.55
N PHE A 87 0.49 4.47 -4.84
CA PHE A 87 -0.33 4.23 -3.63
C PHE A 87 -1.74 3.77 -3.94
N THR A 88 -2.36 4.28 -5.01
CA THR A 88 -3.67 3.80 -5.48
C THR A 88 -3.60 2.32 -5.85
N ALA A 89 -2.55 1.88 -6.52
CA ALA A 89 -2.35 0.50 -6.94
C ALA A 89 -2.32 -0.51 -5.76
N ILE A 90 -1.88 -0.09 -4.56
CA ILE A 90 -1.94 -0.92 -3.35
C ILE A 90 -3.38 -1.36 -3.05
N GLY A 91 -4.36 -0.51 -3.34
CA GLY A 91 -5.78 -0.80 -3.15
C GLY A 91 -6.29 -2.00 -3.95
N LEU A 92 -5.56 -2.44 -5.01
CA LEU A 92 -5.85 -3.67 -5.75
C LEU A 92 -5.77 -4.93 -4.89
N ALA A 93 -5.15 -4.89 -3.71
CA ALA A 93 -5.26 -5.95 -2.69
C ALA A 93 -6.73 -6.33 -2.40
N GLY A 94 -7.66 -5.40 -2.59
CA GLY A 94 -9.10 -5.59 -2.38
C GLY A 94 -9.78 -6.60 -3.32
N VAL A 95 -9.13 -7.04 -4.40
CA VAL A 95 -9.66 -8.10 -5.28
C VAL A 95 -9.81 -9.43 -4.53
N LEU A 96 -8.95 -9.66 -3.51
CA LEU A 96 -9.01 -10.86 -2.67
C LEU A 96 -9.95 -10.74 -1.47
N ARG A 97 -10.71 -9.64 -1.35
CA ARG A 97 -11.66 -9.47 -0.24
C ARG A 97 -12.65 -10.64 -0.10
N ARG A 98 -13.25 -11.11 -1.21
CA ARG A 98 -14.26 -12.19 -1.17
C ARG A 98 -13.70 -13.48 -0.56
N PRO A 99 -12.60 -14.08 -1.05
CA PRO A 99 -12.04 -15.29 -0.44
C PRO A 99 -11.58 -15.05 1.01
N ILE A 100 -11.04 -13.88 1.33
CA ILE A 100 -10.64 -13.52 2.69
C ILE A 100 -11.84 -13.51 3.63
N GLN A 101 -12.93 -12.85 3.27
CA GLN A 101 -14.15 -12.83 4.09
C GLN A 101 -14.76 -14.24 4.28
N HIS A 102 -14.66 -15.09 3.27
CA HIS A 102 -15.11 -16.48 3.37
C HIS A 102 -14.25 -17.27 4.37
N THR A 103 -12.93 -17.16 4.31
CA THR A 103 -12.03 -17.86 5.26
C THR A 103 -12.20 -17.38 6.69
N VAL A 104 -12.49 -16.09 6.92
CA VAL A 104 -12.80 -15.56 8.25
C VAL A 104 -14.07 -16.20 8.80
N LYS A 105 -15.15 -16.26 8.01
CA LYS A 105 -16.42 -16.90 8.42
C LYS A 105 -16.27 -18.40 8.68
N ALA A 106 -15.42 -19.08 7.93
CA ALA A 106 -15.14 -20.50 8.08
C ALA A 106 -14.08 -20.81 9.16
N HIS A 107 -13.59 -19.81 9.89
CA HIS A 107 -12.52 -19.95 10.92
C HIS A 107 -11.23 -20.62 10.41
N GLN A 108 -10.91 -20.49 9.10
CA GLN A 108 -9.75 -21.12 8.46
C GLN A 108 -8.52 -20.20 8.52
N LEU A 109 -7.90 -20.06 9.70
CA LEU A 109 -6.80 -19.09 9.94
C LEU A 109 -5.58 -19.30 9.03
N ASN A 110 -5.24 -20.52 8.66
CA ASN A 110 -4.08 -20.77 7.78
C ASN A 110 -4.35 -20.28 6.36
N LYS A 111 -5.53 -20.58 5.79
CA LYS A 111 -5.93 -20.09 4.48
C LYS A 111 -6.10 -18.56 4.48
N LEU A 112 -6.63 -18.01 5.58
CA LEU A 112 -6.74 -16.57 5.78
C LEU A 112 -5.37 -15.90 5.65
N SER A 113 -4.35 -16.44 6.33
CA SER A 113 -2.98 -15.90 6.27
C SER A 113 -2.41 -15.92 4.85
N ILE A 114 -2.65 -17.00 4.11
CA ILE A 114 -2.18 -17.12 2.71
C ILE A 114 -2.84 -16.06 1.84
N TYR A 115 -4.17 -15.88 1.93
CA TYR A 115 -4.85 -14.86 1.13
C TYR A 115 -4.47 -13.43 1.52
N VAL A 116 -4.23 -13.16 2.81
CA VAL A 116 -3.75 -11.85 3.27
C VAL A 116 -2.34 -11.58 2.74
N LEU A 117 -1.45 -12.58 2.78
CA LEU A 117 -0.11 -12.49 2.21
C LEU A 117 -0.17 -12.20 0.70
N LEU A 118 -0.97 -12.96 -0.05
CA LEU A 118 -1.15 -12.75 -1.48
C LEU A 118 -1.70 -11.35 -1.81
N ALA A 119 -2.69 -10.87 -1.04
CA ALA A 119 -3.24 -9.53 -1.19
C ALA A 119 -2.17 -8.45 -0.97
N THR A 120 -1.34 -8.61 0.07
CA THR A 120 -0.24 -7.69 0.36
C THR A 120 0.82 -7.71 -0.75
N CYS A 121 1.17 -8.90 -1.26
CA CYS A 121 2.09 -9.04 -2.37
C CYS A 121 1.57 -8.38 -3.64
N ILE A 122 0.29 -8.55 -3.98
CA ILE A 122 -0.32 -7.89 -5.15
C ILE A 122 -0.16 -6.37 -5.04
N GLY A 123 -0.60 -5.77 -3.93
CA GLY A 123 -0.49 -4.33 -3.72
C GLY A 123 0.96 -3.82 -3.72
N GLY A 124 1.85 -4.54 -3.03
CA GLY A 124 3.27 -4.20 -2.92
C GLY A 124 4.03 -4.30 -4.25
N VAL A 125 3.80 -5.37 -5.02
CA VAL A 125 4.44 -5.55 -6.33
C VAL A 125 3.96 -4.48 -7.33
N LEU A 126 2.69 -4.16 -7.35
CA LEU A 126 2.17 -3.11 -8.23
C LEU A 126 2.72 -1.72 -7.88
N ARG A 127 2.86 -1.42 -6.59
CA ARG A 127 3.55 -0.22 -6.13
C ARG A 127 5.02 -0.24 -6.56
N PHE A 128 5.72 -1.35 -6.39
CA PHE A 128 7.11 -1.52 -6.82
C PHE A 128 7.28 -1.26 -8.32
N ILE A 129 6.39 -1.81 -9.16
CA ILE A 129 6.41 -1.58 -10.61
C ILE A 129 6.25 -0.08 -10.92
N ALA A 130 5.33 0.62 -10.26
CA ALA A 130 5.15 2.05 -10.46
C ALA A 130 6.43 2.85 -10.12
N HIS A 131 7.08 2.54 -9.00
CA HIS A 131 8.35 3.18 -8.62
C HIS A 131 9.50 2.84 -9.58
N VAL A 132 9.58 1.59 -10.08
CA VAL A 132 10.61 1.22 -11.08
C VAL A 132 10.39 2.00 -12.38
N LEU A 133 9.13 2.12 -12.85
CA LEU A 133 8.82 2.90 -14.05
C LEU A 133 9.16 4.38 -13.86
N ALA A 134 8.85 4.97 -12.70
CA ALA A 134 9.28 6.33 -12.37
C ALA A 134 10.81 6.46 -12.36
N GLY A 135 11.50 5.48 -11.79
CA GLY A 135 12.96 5.40 -11.77
C GLY A 135 13.57 5.41 -13.16
N VAL A 136 13.05 4.57 -14.06
CA VAL A 136 13.55 4.47 -15.44
C VAL A 136 13.33 5.77 -16.23
N VAL A 137 12.18 6.42 -16.04
CA VAL A 137 11.81 7.58 -16.84
C VAL A 137 12.44 8.88 -16.31
N PHE A 138 12.42 9.09 -15.00
CA PHE A 138 12.74 10.39 -14.39
C PHE A 138 14.08 10.41 -13.64
N PHE A 139 14.63 9.26 -13.27
CA PHE A 139 15.87 9.17 -12.48
C PHE A 139 17.02 8.54 -13.26
N LYS A 140 16.93 8.45 -14.59
CA LYS A 140 17.95 7.84 -15.45
C LYS A 140 19.35 8.44 -15.27
N GLU A 141 19.45 9.73 -14.95
CA GLU A 141 20.73 10.41 -14.76
C GLU A 141 21.49 9.87 -13.54
N TYR A 142 20.78 9.36 -12.54
CA TYR A 142 21.40 8.75 -11.35
C TYR A 142 21.99 7.36 -11.62
N ALA A 143 21.64 6.74 -12.76
CA ALA A 143 22.20 5.44 -13.15
C ALA A 143 23.67 5.54 -13.60
N GLY A 144 24.13 6.75 -14.03
CA GLY A 144 25.47 6.94 -14.60
C GLY A 144 25.68 6.01 -15.79
N ASP A 145 26.77 5.23 -15.75
CA ASP A 145 27.12 4.25 -16.81
C ASP A 145 26.37 2.90 -16.68
N GLN A 146 25.53 2.73 -15.66
CA GLN A 146 24.79 1.49 -15.45
C GLN A 146 23.56 1.41 -16.36
N ASN A 147 23.08 0.17 -16.59
CA ASN A 147 21.78 -0.02 -17.23
C ASN A 147 20.66 0.58 -16.36
N VAL A 148 19.89 1.49 -16.93
CA VAL A 148 18.84 2.27 -16.23
C VAL A 148 17.80 1.37 -15.58
N TRP A 149 17.41 0.26 -16.22
CA TRP A 149 16.45 -0.70 -15.67
C TRP A 149 17.05 -1.42 -14.45
N LEU A 150 18.28 -1.88 -14.57
CA LEU A 150 18.96 -2.56 -13.47
C LEU A 150 19.10 -1.62 -12.26
N TYR A 151 19.50 -0.37 -12.50
CA TYR A 151 19.57 0.66 -11.46
C TYR A 151 18.20 0.86 -10.80
N ALA A 152 17.15 1.12 -11.57
CA ALA A 152 15.81 1.39 -11.04
C ALA A 152 15.25 0.20 -10.25
N ILE A 153 15.45 -1.03 -10.73
CA ILE A 153 15.02 -2.25 -10.02
C ILE A 153 15.79 -2.41 -8.71
N THR A 154 17.11 -2.36 -8.74
CA THR A 154 17.95 -2.56 -7.54
C THR A 154 17.72 -1.46 -6.53
N TYR A 155 17.67 -0.20 -6.93
CA TYR A 155 17.41 0.93 -6.06
C TYR A 155 16.05 0.78 -5.34
N ASN A 156 14.98 0.56 -6.09
CA ASN A 156 13.65 0.43 -5.48
C ASN A 156 13.51 -0.86 -4.65
N ALA A 157 14.19 -1.95 -5.01
CA ALA A 157 14.18 -3.18 -4.23
C ALA A 157 14.76 -3.00 -2.82
N THR A 158 15.75 -2.11 -2.63
CA THR A 158 16.40 -1.90 -1.33
C THR A 158 15.42 -1.50 -0.22
N PHE A 159 14.40 -0.71 -0.52
CA PHE A 159 13.41 -0.26 0.45
C PHE A 159 12.04 -0.93 0.27
N MET A 160 11.64 -1.25 -0.97
CA MET A 160 10.32 -1.83 -1.21
C MET A 160 10.21 -3.28 -0.76
N LEU A 161 11.24 -4.12 -0.96
CA LEU A 161 11.18 -5.52 -0.49
C LEU A 161 11.07 -5.60 1.03
N PRO A 162 11.90 -4.92 1.83
CA PRO A 162 11.71 -4.87 3.28
C PRO A 162 10.35 -4.31 3.69
N ALA A 163 9.85 -3.26 3.04
CA ALA A 163 8.56 -2.67 3.34
C ALA A 163 7.39 -3.64 3.06
N ILE A 164 7.43 -4.39 1.94
CA ILE A 164 6.43 -5.41 1.61
C ILE A 164 6.46 -6.53 2.64
N ILE A 165 7.65 -7.05 2.99
CA ILE A 165 7.81 -8.13 3.97
C ILE A 165 7.28 -7.68 5.33
N LEU A 166 7.69 -6.50 5.80
CA LEU A 166 7.24 -5.94 7.07
C LEU A 166 5.72 -5.76 7.10
N THR A 167 5.15 -5.18 6.04
CA THR A 167 3.70 -5.00 5.92
C THR A 167 2.97 -6.34 5.92
N ALA A 168 3.48 -7.34 5.19
CA ALA A 168 2.88 -8.68 5.14
C ALA A 168 2.86 -9.34 6.52
N ILE A 169 3.98 -9.31 7.23
CA ILE A 169 4.09 -9.86 8.59
C ILE A 169 3.07 -9.17 9.51
N VAL A 170 3.07 -7.85 9.57
CA VAL A 170 2.18 -7.08 10.45
C VAL A 170 0.72 -7.30 10.09
N THR A 171 0.36 -7.28 8.80
CA THR A 171 -1.02 -7.52 8.36
C THR A 171 -1.50 -8.92 8.74
N VAL A 172 -0.68 -9.95 8.50
CA VAL A 172 -1.02 -11.34 8.87
C VAL A 172 -1.18 -11.49 10.38
N LEU A 173 -0.28 -10.91 11.17
CA LEU A 173 -0.36 -10.97 12.63
C LEU A 173 -1.62 -10.29 13.16
N LEU A 174 -1.94 -9.08 12.68
CA LEU A 174 -3.15 -8.34 13.08
C LEU A 174 -4.43 -9.08 12.72
N VAL A 175 -4.50 -9.62 11.50
CA VAL A 175 -5.69 -10.34 11.03
C VAL A 175 -5.85 -11.69 11.73
N LYS A 176 -4.76 -12.37 12.08
CA LYS A 176 -4.81 -13.60 12.91
C LYS A 176 -5.24 -13.31 14.34
N ALA A 177 -4.70 -12.26 14.94
CA ALA A 177 -5.03 -11.86 16.31
C ALA A 177 -6.52 -11.45 16.43
N SER A 178 -7.05 -10.77 15.43
CA SER A 178 -8.46 -10.35 15.42
C SER A 178 -9.06 -10.37 14.01
N PRO A 179 -9.54 -11.53 13.53
CA PRO A 179 -10.14 -11.66 12.19
C PRO A 179 -11.38 -10.76 11.99
N LYS A 180 -12.04 -10.38 13.09
CA LYS A 180 -13.20 -9.46 13.07
C LYS A 180 -12.84 -8.05 12.56
N LEU A 181 -11.58 -7.63 12.69
CA LEU A 181 -11.13 -6.30 12.25
C LEU A 181 -11.38 -6.07 10.76
N ILE A 182 -11.24 -7.09 9.92
CA ILE A 182 -11.48 -6.99 8.49
C ILE A 182 -12.92 -7.31 8.06
N GLN A 183 -13.81 -7.58 9.02
CA GLN A 183 -15.24 -7.73 8.76
C GLN A 183 -15.93 -6.36 8.86
N ALA A 184 -16.60 -5.92 7.79
CA ALA A 184 -17.54 -4.82 7.87
C ALA A 184 -18.82 -5.34 8.54
N ASN A 185 -19.05 -4.98 9.82
CA ASN A 185 -20.22 -5.43 10.55
C ASN A 185 -21.50 -5.08 9.79
N HIS A 186 -22.32 -6.08 9.56
CA HIS A 186 -23.70 -5.94 9.11
C HIS A 186 -24.57 -5.72 10.36
N HIS A 187 -24.72 -4.47 10.78
CA HIS A 187 -25.79 -4.05 11.68
C HIS A 187 -26.83 -3.29 10.88
#